data_106675506c71844c1f2039281ed9ceb2
#
_entry.id   106675506c71844c1f2039281ed9ceb2
#
_cell.length_a   1.000
_cell.length_b   1.000
_cell.length_c   1.000
_cell.angle_alpha   90.00
_cell.angle_beta   90.00
_cell.angle_gamma   90.00
#
_symmetry.space_group_name_H-M   'P 1'
#
loop_
_entity.id
_entity.type
_entity.pdbx_description
1 polymer ?
#
loop_
_entity_poly.entity_id
_entity_poly.type
_entity_poly.pdbx_seq_one_letter_code
_entity_poly.pdbx_strand_id
1 'polypeptide(L)'
;MHNPAHKSLIGTVREHVISWRKHEGWSLEAVVQEIVETHERIQGPAATGIVFDPPTRDAFQRQHVNAQRVFRWLDDETKENNLLPANFLPSILAAMPLERRLHCLTDLLRPIGISVASTGASGDESFDVAMRLRSMIKETGEANLALANLPTDADLVALEAARREVADAHESSSKAVRALDSAIAKARAVGGRLKNVVGMR
;
A
#
# COMPACT_ATOMS: atom_id res chain seq x y z
N MET A 1 -11.39 -21.83 20.94
CA MET A 1 -12.33 -20.68 20.83
C MET A 1 -11.55 -19.51 20.26
N HIS A 2 -11.77 -19.16 18.99
CA HIS A 2 -11.15 -17.97 18.38
C HIS A 2 -11.85 -16.73 18.91
N ASN A 3 -11.08 -15.81 19.51
CA ASN A 3 -11.63 -14.53 19.97
C ASN A 3 -11.87 -13.64 18.74
N PRO A 4 -13.09 -13.21 18.43
CA PRO A 4 -13.40 -12.43 17.22
C PRO A 4 -12.79 -11.03 17.18
N ALA A 5 -12.10 -10.61 18.24
CA ALA A 5 -11.52 -9.27 18.35
C ALA A 5 -10.15 -9.11 17.65
N HIS A 6 -9.45 -10.20 17.29
CA HIS A 6 -8.14 -10.13 16.63
C HIS A 6 -8.12 -11.04 15.41
N LYS A 7 -8.24 -10.43 14.23
CA LYS A 7 -8.01 -11.13 12.97
C LYS A 7 -6.53 -11.49 12.84
N SER A 8 -6.27 -12.68 12.30
CA SER A 8 -4.92 -13.08 11.96
C SER A 8 -4.35 -12.22 10.81
N LEU A 9 -3.04 -12.24 10.63
CA LEU A 9 -2.38 -11.63 9.49
C LEU A 9 -2.95 -12.17 8.17
N ILE A 10 -3.10 -13.50 8.06
CA ILE A 10 -3.62 -14.16 6.85
C ILE A 10 -5.08 -13.77 6.61
N GLY A 11 -5.92 -13.79 7.63
CA GLY A 11 -7.31 -13.37 7.54
C GLY A 11 -7.47 -11.91 7.08
N THR A 12 -6.59 -11.01 7.55
CA THR A 12 -6.56 -9.62 7.09
C THR A 12 -6.20 -9.54 5.61
N VAL A 13 -5.14 -10.22 5.15
CA VAL A 13 -4.76 -10.27 3.73
C VAL A 13 -5.89 -10.83 2.87
N ARG A 14 -6.52 -11.94 3.30
CA ARG A 14 -7.66 -12.55 2.62
C ARG A 14 -8.80 -11.57 2.41
N GLU A 15 -9.18 -10.81 3.42
CA GLU A 15 -10.24 -9.81 3.31
C GLU A 15 -9.92 -8.73 2.29
N HIS A 16 -8.70 -8.22 2.30
CA HIS A 16 -8.27 -7.22 1.33
C HIS A 16 -8.28 -7.77 -0.10
N VAL A 17 -7.85 -9.01 -0.34
CA VAL A 17 -7.93 -9.67 -1.64
C VAL A 17 -9.40 -9.86 -2.07
N ILE A 18 -10.28 -10.31 -1.17
CA ILE A 18 -11.71 -10.48 -1.46
C ILE A 18 -12.40 -9.13 -1.72
N SER A 19 -12.08 -8.10 -0.94
CA SER A 19 -12.61 -6.74 -1.15
C SER A 19 -12.16 -6.17 -2.49
N TRP A 20 -10.88 -6.35 -2.83
CA TRP A 20 -10.33 -5.94 -4.12
C TRP A 20 -11.06 -6.63 -5.28
N ARG A 21 -11.13 -7.96 -5.24
CA ARG A 21 -11.86 -8.76 -6.24
C ARG A 21 -13.30 -8.26 -6.45
N LYS A 22 -14.04 -8.03 -5.34
CA LYS A 22 -15.45 -7.57 -5.41
C LYS A 22 -15.57 -6.19 -6.04
N HIS A 23 -14.65 -5.29 -5.71
CA HIS A 23 -14.65 -3.94 -6.27
C HIS A 23 -14.44 -3.93 -7.79
N GLU A 24 -13.53 -4.78 -8.28
CA GLU A 24 -13.25 -4.92 -9.72
C GLU A 24 -14.29 -5.79 -10.46
N GLY A 25 -15.23 -6.42 -9.74
CA GLY A 25 -16.18 -7.36 -10.35
C GLY A 25 -15.53 -8.66 -10.86
N TRP A 26 -14.37 -9.03 -10.34
CA TRP A 26 -13.58 -10.17 -10.81
C TRP A 26 -14.01 -11.51 -10.20
N SER A 27 -13.70 -12.62 -10.89
CA SER A 27 -13.74 -13.96 -10.32
C SER A 27 -12.57 -14.21 -9.37
N LEU A 28 -12.58 -15.36 -8.66
CA LEU A 28 -11.43 -15.79 -7.83
C LEU A 28 -10.21 -16.07 -8.70
N GLU A 29 -10.41 -16.64 -9.85
CA GLU A 29 -9.37 -16.95 -10.82
C GLU A 29 -8.72 -15.68 -11.36
N ALA A 30 -9.51 -14.65 -11.65
CA ALA A 30 -9.01 -13.39 -12.20
C ALA A 30 -8.12 -12.63 -11.22
N VAL A 31 -8.51 -12.50 -9.95
CA VAL A 31 -7.66 -11.83 -8.95
C VAL A 31 -6.38 -12.60 -8.68
N VAL A 32 -6.44 -13.94 -8.67
CA VAL A 32 -5.24 -14.76 -8.49
C VAL A 32 -4.33 -14.71 -9.72
N GLN A 33 -4.90 -14.65 -10.93
CA GLN A 33 -4.11 -14.47 -12.15
C GLN A 33 -3.27 -13.18 -12.07
N GLU A 34 -3.85 -12.05 -11.65
CA GLU A 34 -3.11 -10.80 -11.46
C GLU A 34 -1.98 -10.95 -10.42
N ILE A 35 -2.25 -11.67 -9.33
CA ILE A 35 -1.23 -11.95 -8.30
C ILE A 35 -0.09 -12.81 -8.87
N VAL A 36 -0.41 -13.85 -9.64
CA VAL A 36 0.58 -14.75 -10.26
C VAL A 36 1.42 -14.02 -11.30
N GLU A 37 0.80 -13.22 -12.17
CA GLU A 37 1.51 -12.41 -13.16
C GLU A 37 2.43 -11.38 -12.50
N THR A 38 1.98 -10.78 -11.42
CA THR A 38 2.82 -9.87 -10.63
C THR A 38 3.97 -10.60 -9.97
N HIS A 39 3.74 -11.80 -9.42
CA HIS A 39 4.79 -12.64 -8.85
C HIS A 39 5.89 -12.95 -9.86
N GLU A 40 5.53 -13.28 -11.09
CA GLU A 40 6.48 -13.50 -12.19
C GLU A 40 7.22 -12.20 -12.56
N ARG A 41 6.49 -11.09 -12.70
CA ARG A 41 7.04 -9.76 -13.05
C ARG A 41 8.09 -9.26 -12.06
N ILE A 42 7.90 -9.52 -10.75
CA ILE A 42 8.88 -9.15 -9.72
C ILE A 42 9.94 -10.23 -9.47
N GLN A 43 10.08 -11.19 -10.38
CA GLN A 43 11.03 -12.31 -10.27
C GLN A 43 10.82 -13.17 -9.02
N GLY A 44 9.57 -13.27 -8.56
CA GLY A 44 9.18 -14.03 -7.38
C GLY A 44 9.61 -15.51 -7.42
N PRO A 45 9.46 -16.24 -8.53
CA PRO A 45 9.92 -17.63 -8.61
C PRO A 45 11.40 -17.81 -8.27
N ALA A 46 12.27 -16.93 -8.75
CA ALA A 46 13.70 -16.97 -8.46
C ALA A 46 14.01 -16.62 -7.00
N ALA A 47 13.28 -15.65 -6.43
CA ALA A 47 13.50 -15.19 -5.07
C ALA A 47 12.92 -16.12 -3.99
N THR A 48 11.82 -16.81 -4.29
CA THR A 48 11.02 -17.53 -3.28
C THR A 48 11.00 -19.03 -3.48
N GLY A 49 11.35 -19.53 -4.67
CA GLY A 49 11.16 -20.91 -5.09
C GLY A 49 9.69 -21.30 -5.35
N ILE A 50 8.76 -20.36 -5.26
CA ILE A 50 7.34 -20.60 -5.51
C ILE A 50 7.07 -20.48 -7.00
N VAL A 51 6.71 -21.60 -7.62
CA VAL A 51 6.37 -21.68 -9.05
C VAL A 51 4.91 -22.04 -9.21
N PHE A 52 4.21 -21.35 -10.10
CA PHE A 52 2.82 -21.63 -10.48
C PHE A 52 2.76 -22.45 -11.76
N ASP A 53 1.57 -22.98 -12.06
CA ASP A 53 1.35 -23.79 -13.25
C ASP A 53 1.71 -23.00 -14.52
N PRO A 54 2.53 -23.59 -15.42
CA PRO A 54 3.07 -22.86 -16.56
C PRO A 54 2.02 -22.53 -17.62
N PRO A 55 2.28 -21.55 -18.51
CA PRO A 55 1.35 -21.15 -19.59
C PRO A 55 1.08 -22.24 -20.64
N THR A 56 1.80 -23.35 -20.60
CA THR A 56 1.64 -24.50 -21.51
C THR A 56 0.40 -25.36 -21.24
N ARG A 57 -0.24 -25.20 -20.07
CA ARG A 57 -1.51 -25.87 -19.76
C ARG A 57 -2.70 -25.08 -20.28
N ASP A 58 -3.84 -25.75 -20.41
CA ASP A 58 -5.11 -25.05 -20.67
C ASP A 58 -5.30 -23.88 -19.68
N ALA A 59 -5.59 -22.72 -20.23
CA ALA A 59 -5.65 -21.47 -19.47
C ALA A 59 -6.66 -21.52 -18.32
N PHE A 60 -7.83 -22.13 -18.58
CA PHE A 60 -8.89 -22.24 -17.59
C PHE A 60 -8.49 -23.17 -16.43
N GLN A 61 -7.95 -24.35 -16.73
CA GLN A 61 -7.49 -25.29 -15.70
C GLN A 61 -6.37 -24.69 -14.88
N ARG A 62 -5.41 -24.01 -15.51
CA ARG A 62 -4.31 -23.33 -14.83
C ARG A 62 -4.80 -22.27 -13.85
N GLN A 63 -5.67 -21.40 -14.30
CA GLN A 63 -6.22 -20.33 -13.44
C GLN A 63 -6.98 -20.91 -12.25
N HIS A 64 -7.77 -21.97 -12.49
CA HIS A 64 -8.51 -22.65 -11.43
C HIS A 64 -7.59 -23.29 -10.38
N VAL A 65 -6.57 -24.04 -10.80
CA VAL A 65 -5.60 -24.68 -9.90
C VAL A 65 -4.81 -23.65 -9.10
N ASN A 66 -4.35 -22.58 -9.75
CA ASN A 66 -3.63 -21.50 -9.08
C ASN A 66 -4.53 -20.76 -8.07
N ALA A 67 -5.79 -20.50 -8.43
CA ALA A 67 -6.76 -19.90 -7.53
C ALA A 67 -7.01 -20.77 -6.29
N GLN A 68 -7.24 -22.06 -6.47
CA GLN A 68 -7.40 -22.98 -5.36
C GLN A 68 -6.17 -23.00 -4.45
N ARG A 69 -4.95 -22.98 -5.03
CA ARG A 69 -3.70 -22.97 -4.26
C ARG A 69 -3.57 -21.71 -3.42
N VAL A 70 -3.77 -20.52 -4.00
CA VAL A 70 -3.62 -19.25 -3.29
C VAL A 70 -4.71 -19.09 -2.23
N PHE A 71 -5.97 -19.40 -2.54
CA PHE A 71 -7.04 -19.29 -1.55
C PHE A 71 -6.95 -20.32 -0.43
N ARG A 72 -6.33 -21.48 -0.68
CA ARG A 72 -5.99 -22.44 0.38
C ARG A 72 -4.95 -21.86 1.34
N TRP A 73 -3.95 -21.16 0.83
CA TRP A 73 -2.96 -20.47 1.67
C TRP A 73 -3.56 -19.32 2.50
N LEU A 74 -4.60 -18.69 1.97
CA LEU A 74 -5.32 -17.60 2.63
C LEU A 74 -6.43 -18.08 3.58
N ASP A 75 -6.61 -19.38 3.74
CA ASP A 75 -7.62 -19.98 4.61
C ASP A 75 -6.98 -20.51 5.90
N ASP A 76 -6.80 -19.64 6.86
CA ASP A 76 -6.28 -19.97 8.18
C ASP A 76 -7.39 -20.26 9.23
N GLU A 77 -8.66 -20.12 8.84
CA GLU A 77 -9.79 -20.46 9.67
C GLU A 77 -10.10 -21.96 9.65
N THR A 78 -10.03 -22.59 8.47
CA THR A 78 -10.38 -24.00 8.27
C THR A 78 -9.15 -24.89 8.10
N LYS A 79 -7.95 -24.32 7.96
CA LYS A 79 -6.68 -25.02 7.73
C LYS A 79 -5.66 -24.68 8.81
N GLU A 80 -5.15 -25.71 9.46
CA GLU A 80 -4.06 -25.59 10.44
C GLU A 80 -2.67 -25.66 9.78
N ASN A 81 -2.60 -26.25 8.58
CA ASN A 81 -1.37 -26.48 7.84
C ASN A 81 -1.44 -25.90 6.42
N ASN A 82 -0.27 -25.66 5.84
CA ASN A 82 -0.13 -25.13 4.47
C ASN A 82 -0.68 -23.71 4.32
N LEU A 83 -0.37 -22.87 5.31
CA LEU A 83 -0.74 -21.46 5.36
C LEU A 83 0.09 -20.62 4.37
N LEU A 84 -0.29 -19.37 4.23
CA LEU A 84 0.37 -18.42 3.33
C LEU A 84 1.89 -18.36 3.59
N PRO A 85 2.73 -18.72 2.61
CA PRO A 85 4.16 -18.54 2.76
C PRO A 85 4.51 -17.08 2.93
N ALA A 86 5.28 -16.72 3.96
CA ALA A 86 5.67 -15.35 4.23
C ALA A 86 6.35 -14.69 3.01
N ASN A 87 7.15 -15.45 2.27
CA ASN A 87 7.84 -14.99 1.06
C ASN A 87 6.90 -14.71 -0.13
N PHE A 88 5.64 -15.15 -0.07
CA PHE A 88 4.64 -14.87 -1.11
C PHE A 88 3.82 -13.61 -0.82
N LEU A 89 3.78 -13.15 0.43
CA LEU A 89 3.07 -11.93 0.82
C LEU A 89 3.47 -10.70 -0.02
N PRO A 90 4.76 -10.43 -0.31
CA PRO A 90 5.14 -9.32 -1.18
C PRO A 90 4.50 -9.37 -2.57
N SER A 91 4.28 -10.54 -3.14
CA SER A 91 3.64 -10.70 -4.46
C SER A 91 2.17 -10.31 -4.42
N ILE A 92 1.44 -10.71 -3.38
CA ILE A 92 0.05 -10.30 -3.17
C ILE A 92 -0.05 -8.78 -3.01
N LEU A 93 0.80 -8.20 -2.16
CA LEU A 93 0.81 -6.75 -1.92
C LEU A 93 1.21 -5.98 -3.18
N ALA A 94 2.20 -6.45 -3.93
CA ALA A 94 2.64 -5.80 -5.16
C ALA A 94 1.57 -5.81 -6.26
N ALA A 95 0.72 -6.84 -6.31
CA ALA A 95 -0.39 -6.94 -7.25
C ALA A 95 -1.52 -5.95 -6.95
N MET A 96 -1.74 -5.61 -5.68
CA MET A 96 -2.79 -4.67 -5.30
C MET A 96 -2.49 -3.26 -5.80
N PRO A 97 -3.51 -2.48 -6.25
CA PRO A 97 -3.40 -1.04 -6.44
C PRO A 97 -2.80 -0.35 -5.20
N LEU A 98 -2.06 0.74 -5.41
CA LEU A 98 -1.29 1.39 -4.34
C LEU A 98 -2.14 1.72 -3.09
N GLU A 99 -3.31 2.30 -3.28
CA GLU A 99 -4.20 2.66 -2.16
C GLU A 99 -4.65 1.43 -1.36
N ARG A 100 -5.05 0.36 -2.05
CA ARG A 100 -5.44 -0.90 -1.39
C ARG A 100 -4.29 -1.56 -0.67
N ARG A 101 -3.10 -1.50 -1.26
CA ARG A 101 -1.85 -1.99 -0.64
C ARG A 101 -1.56 -1.25 0.65
N LEU A 102 -1.69 0.09 0.65
CA LEU A 102 -1.48 0.92 1.83
C LEU A 102 -2.50 0.61 2.93
N HIS A 103 -3.78 0.45 2.57
CA HIS A 103 -4.81 0.05 3.53
C HIS A 103 -4.53 -1.33 4.11
N CYS A 104 -4.21 -2.32 3.27
CA CYS A 104 -3.86 -3.66 3.72
C CYS A 104 -2.67 -3.64 4.69
N LEU A 105 -1.58 -2.96 4.33
CA LEU A 105 -0.40 -2.84 5.18
C LEU A 105 -0.70 -2.10 6.49
N THR A 106 -1.52 -1.05 6.45
CA THR A 106 -1.95 -0.33 7.66
C THR A 106 -2.75 -1.24 8.59
N ASP A 107 -3.68 -2.03 8.07
CA ASP A 107 -4.46 -2.96 8.88
C ASP A 107 -3.61 -4.10 9.46
N LEU A 108 -2.62 -4.59 8.70
CA LEU A 108 -1.66 -5.59 9.16
C LEU A 108 -0.77 -5.09 10.30
N LEU A 109 -0.36 -3.83 10.26
CA LEU A 109 0.62 -3.26 11.19
C LEU A 109 -0.02 -2.45 12.32
N ARG A 110 -1.31 -2.13 12.21
CA ARG A 110 -2.06 -1.41 13.26
C ARG A 110 -1.98 -2.06 14.64
N PRO A 111 -2.07 -3.41 14.79
CA PRO A 111 -1.98 -4.04 16.11
C PRO A 111 -0.66 -3.81 16.84
N ILE A 112 0.42 -3.49 16.10
CA ILE A 112 1.74 -3.17 16.66
C ILE A 112 2.03 -1.66 16.66
N GLY A 113 1.01 -0.82 16.42
CA GLY A 113 1.13 0.63 16.49
C GLY A 113 1.86 1.30 15.33
N ILE A 114 1.99 0.62 14.17
CA ILE A 114 2.67 1.15 12.99
C ILE A 114 1.65 1.56 11.93
N SER A 115 1.81 2.75 11.38
CA SER A 115 1.11 3.22 10.19
C SER A 115 2.02 3.27 8.98
N VAL A 116 1.47 3.07 7.79
CA VAL A 116 2.22 3.00 6.53
C VAL A 116 1.87 4.18 5.64
N ALA A 117 2.90 4.77 5.04
CA ALA A 117 2.74 5.79 4.01
C ALA A 117 3.51 5.41 2.75
N SER A 118 3.02 5.82 1.58
CA SER A 118 3.73 5.61 0.32
C SER A 118 5.04 6.42 0.29
N THR A 119 6.12 5.81 -0.17
CA THR A 119 7.40 6.49 -0.40
C THR A 119 7.41 7.34 -1.68
N GLY A 120 6.27 7.44 -2.37
CA GLY A 120 6.16 8.26 -3.59
C GLY A 120 6.79 7.67 -4.85
N ALA A 121 7.14 6.38 -4.84
CA ALA A 121 7.74 5.69 -5.99
C ALA A 121 6.74 5.25 -7.07
N SER A 122 5.51 5.77 -7.08
CA SER A 122 4.57 5.54 -8.20
C SER A 122 4.73 6.66 -9.23
N GLY A 123 5.06 6.25 -10.44
CA GLY A 123 5.29 7.12 -11.58
C GLY A 123 4.11 8.01 -11.91
N ASP A 124 4.45 9.16 -12.50
CA ASP A 124 3.61 9.97 -13.37
C ASP A 124 2.41 10.72 -12.79
N GLU A 125 2.54 11.28 -11.58
CA GLU A 125 1.86 12.54 -11.33
C GLU A 125 2.81 13.67 -11.73
N SER A 126 2.40 14.48 -12.69
CA SER A 126 3.05 15.77 -12.99
C SER A 126 2.98 16.61 -11.73
N PHE A 127 4.12 16.65 -11.07
CA PHE A 127 4.21 16.96 -9.66
C PHE A 127 4.27 18.46 -9.51
N ASP A 128 3.15 19.09 -9.21
CA ASP A 128 3.12 20.50 -8.82
C ASP A 128 3.49 20.65 -7.33
N VAL A 129 4.80 20.82 -7.07
CA VAL A 129 5.36 21.16 -5.75
C VAL A 129 4.62 22.35 -5.15
N ALA A 130 4.29 23.36 -5.99
CA ALA A 130 3.62 24.56 -5.52
C ALA A 130 2.20 24.27 -5.01
N MET A 131 1.47 23.36 -5.67
CA MET A 131 0.15 22.94 -5.22
C MET A 131 0.22 22.20 -3.86
N ARG A 132 1.20 21.30 -3.69
CA ARG A 132 1.41 20.59 -2.42
C ARG A 132 1.80 21.52 -1.28
N LEU A 133 2.65 22.50 -1.55
CA LEU A 133 3.04 23.50 -0.56
C LEU A 133 1.86 24.43 -0.17
N ARG A 134 1.02 24.81 -1.12
CA ARG A 134 -0.20 25.58 -0.83
C ARG A 134 -1.18 24.79 0.04
N SER A 135 -1.39 23.49 -0.24
CA SER A 135 -2.22 22.62 0.59
C SER A 135 -1.64 22.52 2.01
N MET A 136 -0.34 22.30 2.16
CA MET A 136 0.32 22.25 3.47
C MET A 136 0.14 23.58 4.26
N ILE A 137 0.29 24.72 3.61
CA ILE A 137 0.12 26.03 4.27
C ILE A 137 -1.32 26.18 4.75
N LYS A 138 -2.32 25.82 3.92
CA LYS A 138 -3.74 25.88 4.27
C LYS A 138 -4.05 25.01 5.49
N GLU A 139 -3.75 23.72 5.42
CA GLU A 139 -4.04 22.75 6.49
C GLU A 139 -3.31 23.09 7.80
N THR A 140 -2.05 23.56 7.70
CA THR A 140 -1.32 24.03 8.88
C THR A 140 -1.96 25.29 9.50
N GLY A 141 -2.49 26.19 8.67
CA GLY A 141 -3.25 27.36 9.13
C GLY A 141 -4.53 26.97 9.87
N GLU A 142 -5.30 26.03 9.34
CA GLU A 142 -6.53 25.51 9.93
C GLU A 142 -6.25 24.80 11.27
N ALA A 143 -5.22 23.97 11.33
CA ALA A 143 -4.77 23.31 12.57
C ALA A 143 -4.35 24.34 13.65
N ASN A 144 -3.58 25.35 13.27
CA ASN A 144 -3.16 26.41 14.20
C ASN A 144 -4.36 27.19 14.74
N LEU A 145 -5.34 27.52 13.89
CA LEU A 145 -6.57 28.18 14.32
C LEU A 145 -7.41 27.30 15.26
N ALA A 146 -7.54 26.00 14.94
CA ALA A 146 -8.24 25.06 15.79
C ALA A 146 -7.62 24.94 17.18
N LEU A 147 -6.28 24.89 17.26
CA LEU A 147 -5.55 24.86 18.53
C LEU A 147 -5.64 26.19 19.29
N ALA A 148 -5.51 27.32 18.59
CA ALA A 148 -5.56 28.65 19.22
C ALA A 148 -6.95 28.98 19.79
N ASN A 149 -8.02 28.45 19.20
CA ASN A 149 -9.39 28.64 19.61
C ASN A 149 -9.89 27.56 20.60
N LEU A 150 -9.04 26.59 20.97
CA LEU A 150 -9.46 25.51 21.88
C LEU A 150 -9.61 26.04 23.29
N PRO A 151 -10.83 25.96 23.90
CA PRO A 151 -11.04 26.41 25.28
C PRO A 151 -10.22 25.57 26.28
N THR A 152 -9.89 26.19 27.43
CA THR A 152 -9.14 25.48 28.49
C THR A 152 -9.96 24.32 29.10
N ASP A 153 -11.30 24.42 29.02
CA ASP A 153 -12.27 23.42 29.47
C ASP A 153 -12.94 22.70 28.29
N ALA A 154 -12.21 22.54 27.19
CA ALA A 154 -12.72 21.91 25.98
C ALA A 154 -13.28 20.51 26.26
N ASP A 155 -14.47 20.27 25.75
CA ASP A 155 -15.10 18.94 25.78
C ASP A 155 -14.45 17.97 24.79
N LEU A 156 -14.83 16.71 24.88
CA LEU A 156 -14.29 15.63 24.02
C LEU A 156 -14.50 15.94 22.53
N VAL A 157 -15.62 16.52 22.15
CA VAL A 157 -15.97 16.82 20.76
C VAL A 157 -15.03 17.89 20.19
N ALA A 158 -14.76 18.95 20.96
CA ALA A 158 -13.83 20.00 20.58
C ALA A 158 -12.39 19.47 20.48
N LEU A 159 -11.97 18.63 21.41
CA LEU A 159 -10.65 17.98 21.38
C LEU A 159 -10.48 17.06 20.17
N GLU A 160 -11.50 16.26 19.83
CA GLU A 160 -11.47 15.40 18.65
C GLU A 160 -11.48 16.19 17.34
N ALA A 161 -12.18 17.30 17.29
CA ALA A 161 -12.16 18.21 16.13
C ALA A 161 -10.77 18.82 15.94
N ALA A 162 -10.18 19.40 16.98
CA ALA A 162 -8.83 19.96 16.92
C ALA A 162 -7.77 18.89 16.54
N ARG A 163 -7.89 17.68 17.10
CA ARG A 163 -7.01 16.56 16.76
C ARG A 163 -7.11 16.19 15.27
N ARG A 164 -8.29 16.29 14.68
CA ARG A 164 -8.51 16.00 13.25
C ARG A 164 -7.76 16.98 12.37
N GLU A 165 -7.92 18.30 12.65
CA GLU A 165 -7.21 19.36 11.93
C GLU A 165 -5.69 19.20 12.01
N VAL A 166 -5.16 18.83 13.19
CA VAL A 166 -3.72 18.55 13.38
C VAL A 166 -3.28 17.33 12.59
N ALA A 167 -4.10 16.30 12.50
CA ALA A 167 -3.80 15.10 11.72
C ALA A 167 -3.78 15.41 10.21
N ASP A 168 -4.69 16.22 9.71
CA ASP A 168 -4.76 16.64 8.31
C ASP A 168 -3.56 17.52 7.92
N ALA A 169 -3.15 18.44 8.79
CA ALA A 169 -1.94 19.23 8.63
C ALA A 169 -0.67 18.36 8.60
N HIS A 170 -0.58 17.35 9.47
CA HIS A 170 0.53 16.40 9.48
C HIS A 170 0.59 15.59 8.18
N GLU A 171 -0.54 15.08 7.71
CA GLU A 171 -0.61 14.35 6.44
C GLU A 171 -0.20 15.22 5.26
N SER A 172 -0.69 16.46 5.20
CA SER A 172 -0.36 17.42 4.15
C SER A 172 1.13 17.78 4.14
N SER A 173 1.71 18.00 5.34
CA SER A 173 3.15 18.23 5.49
C SER A 173 3.98 17.04 5.03
N SER A 174 3.57 15.83 5.37
CA SER A 174 4.22 14.59 4.93
C SER A 174 4.17 14.43 3.40
N LYS A 175 3.06 14.79 2.77
CA LYS A 175 2.93 14.81 1.30
C LYS A 175 3.86 15.85 0.66
N ALA A 176 4.01 17.03 1.26
CA ALA A 176 4.90 18.09 0.78
C ALA A 176 6.38 17.67 0.86
N VAL A 177 6.81 17.04 1.96
CA VAL A 177 8.18 16.54 2.11
C VAL A 177 8.51 15.50 1.05
N ARG A 178 7.66 14.47 0.88
CA ARG A 178 7.85 13.44 -0.17
C ARG A 178 7.97 14.07 -1.55
N ALA A 179 7.26 15.09 -1.73
CA ALA A 179 7.23 15.88 -2.92
C ALA A 179 8.57 16.54 -3.21
N LEU A 180 9.09 17.23 -2.26
CA LEU A 180 10.41 17.85 -2.37
C LEU A 180 11.50 16.80 -2.58
N ASP A 181 11.45 15.67 -1.87
CA ASP A 181 12.40 14.57 -2.04
C ASP A 181 12.41 14.04 -3.47
N SER A 182 11.24 13.86 -4.07
CA SER A 182 11.12 13.45 -5.49
C SER A 182 11.70 14.51 -6.43
N ALA A 183 11.41 15.79 -6.21
CA ALA A 183 11.96 16.87 -7.01
C ALA A 183 13.50 16.95 -6.90
N ILE A 184 14.02 16.80 -5.69
CA ILE A 184 15.47 16.76 -5.43
C ILE A 184 16.12 15.58 -6.16
N ALA A 185 15.51 14.39 -6.10
CA ALA A 185 16.02 13.20 -6.77
C ALA A 185 16.05 13.40 -8.31
N LYS A 186 14.99 13.97 -8.89
CA LYS A 186 14.93 14.32 -10.32
C LYS A 186 16.00 15.34 -10.70
N ALA A 187 16.19 16.39 -9.91
CA ALA A 187 17.20 17.41 -10.17
C ALA A 187 18.63 16.83 -10.11
N ARG A 188 18.92 15.97 -9.16
CA ARG A 188 20.20 15.25 -9.04
C ARG A 188 20.47 14.34 -10.23
N ALA A 189 19.45 13.61 -10.72
CA ALA A 189 19.57 12.73 -11.88
C ALA A 189 19.88 13.52 -13.16
N VAL A 190 19.27 14.68 -13.36
CA VAL A 190 19.54 15.57 -14.50
C VAL A 190 20.94 16.16 -14.38
N GLY A 191 21.34 16.64 -13.21
CA GLY A 191 22.67 17.18 -12.99
C GLY A 191 23.80 16.17 -13.18
N GLY A 192 23.56 14.89 -12.81
CA GLY A 192 24.50 13.80 -13.05
C GLY A 192 24.70 13.48 -14.56
N ARG A 193 23.61 13.53 -15.34
CA ARG A 193 23.68 13.32 -16.80
C ARG A 193 24.45 14.44 -17.51
N LEU A 194 24.27 15.69 -17.10
CA LEU A 194 25.00 16.82 -17.67
C LEU A 194 26.52 16.75 -17.40
N LYS A 195 26.94 16.31 -16.21
CA LYS A 195 28.37 16.12 -15.89
C LYS A 195 29.03 15.05 -16.76
N ASN A 196 28.33 13.95 -17.05
CA ASN A 196 28.81 12.87 -17.90
C ASN A 196 28.93 13.28 -19.38
N VAL A 197 28.10 14.19 -19.85
CA VAL A 197 28.15 14.69 -21.24
C VAL A 197 29.27 15.72 -21.40
N VAL A 198 29.56 16.55 -20.40
CA VAL A 198 30.60 17.57 -20.44
C VAL A 198 32.01 16.97 -20.20
N GLY A 199 32.09 15.85 -19.46
CA GLY A 199 33.37 15.16 -19.21
C GLY A 199 33.89 14.26 -20.34
N MET A 200 33.19 14.18 -21.49
CA MET A 200 33.57 13.43 -22.71
C MET A 200 34.11 14.32 -23.82
N ARG A 201 34.62 15.52 -23.52
CA ARG A 201 35.37 16.38 -24.48
C ARG A 201 36.79 16.59 -24.03
#